data_d425b3849ff18d8015a68ab59bcb27a6
#
_entry.id   d425b3849ff18d8015a68ab59bcb27a6
#
_cell.length_a   1.000
_cell.length_b   1.000
_cell.length_c   1.000
_cell.angle_alpha   90.00
_cell.angle_beta   90.00
_cell.angle_gamma   90.00
#
_symmetry.space_group_name_H-M   'P 1'
#
loop_
_entity.id
_entity.type
_entity.pdbx_description
1 polymer ?
#
loop_
_entity_poly.entity_id
_entity_poly.type
_entity_poly.pdbx_seq_one_letter_code
_entity_poly.pdbx_strand_id
1 'polypeptide(L)' 'MSYSQRLYTLDSSVLKAAAYSTDETLRLEFRTGPVYRYFRVPPTIFQNLMTATSKGAYYNRNIRKSFPYQRVA' A
#
# COMPACT_ATOMS: atom_id res chain seq x y z
N MET A 1 -14.08 -13.23 14.99
CA MET A 1 -13.07 -13.85 14.17
C MET A 1 -12.13 -12.81 13.58
N SER A 2 -10.91 -13.06 13.70
CA SER A 2 -9.95 -12.17 13.09
C SER A 2 -9.71 -12.58 11.64
N TYR A 3 -9.27 -11.66 10.87
CA TYR A 3 -8.77 -11.94 9.55
C TYR A 3 -7.28 -11.65 9.53
N SER A 4 -6.59 -12.28 8.63
CA SER A 4 -5.18 -12.01 8.49
C SER A 4 -4.97 -11.07 7.33
N GLN A 5 -4.11 -10.11 7.55
CA GLN A 5 -3.58 -9.31 6.48
C GLN A 5 -2.43 -10.08 5.86
N ARG A 6 -2.53 -10.32 4.57
CA ARG A 6 -1.43 -10.90 3.85
C ARG A 6 -0.47 -9.80 3.45
N LEU A 7 0.80 -10.00 3.76
CA LEU A 7 1.84 -9.08 3.34
C LEU A 7 2.42 -9.58 2.02
N TYR A 8 2.31 -8.74 0.99
CA TYR A 8 2.83 -9.06 -0.33
C TYR A 8 4.17 -8.36 -0.52
N THR A 9 5.20 -9.12 -0.84
CA THR A 9 6.49 -8.55 -1.21
C THR A 9 6.39 -8.00 -2.62
N LEU A 10 6.86 -6.78 -2.82
CA LEU A 10 6.73 -6.11 -4.10
C LEU A 10 8.07 -6.04 -4.81
N ASP A 11 8.01 -6.24 -6.13
CA ASP A 11 9.18 -6.08 -6.99
C ASP A 11 9.23 -4.64 -7.46
N SER A 12 9.71 -3.76 -6.59
CA SER A 12 9.74 -2.32 -6.83
C SER A 12 10.98 -1.75 -6.16
N SER A 13 11.58 -0.74 -6.77
CA SER A 13 12.71 -0.02 -6.17
C SER A 13 12.28 0.89 -5.03
N VAL A 14 11.00 1.20 -4.93
CA VAL A 14 10.46 2.14 -3.94
C VAL A 14 9.73 1.41 -2.82
N LEU A 15 8.88 0.47 -3.17
CA LEU A 15 8.01 -0.23 -2.25
C LEU A 15 8.54 -1.63 -1.99
N LYS A 16 8.67 -1.97 -0.72
CA LYS A 16 9.15 -3.28 -0.30
C LYS A 16 8.01 -4.27 -0.16
N ALA A 17 6.90 -3.85 0.44
CA ALA A 17 5.79 -4.75 0.71
C ALA A 17 4.49 -3.96 0.88
N ALA A 18 3.38 -4.64 0.67
CA ALA A 18 2.05 -4.06 0.84
C ALA A 18 1.12 -5.08 1.49
N ALA A 19 0.20 -4.59 2.30
CA ALA A 19 -0.87 -5.38 2.87
C ALA A 19 -2.17 -4.59 2.78
N TYR A 20 -3.27 -5.28 2.56
CA TYR A 20 -4.56 -4.63 2.43
C TYR A 20 -5.58 -5.37 3.31
N SER A 21 -6.36 -4.62 4.07
CA SER A 21 -7.32 -5.20 5.00
C SER A 21 -8.75 -4.91 4.56
N THR A 22 -9.68 -5.65 5.16
CA THR A 22 -11.10 -5.57 4.79
C THR A 22 -11.74 -4.23 5.15
N ASP A 23 -11.09 -3.44 6.00
CA ASP A 23 -11.56 -2.10 6.36
C ASP A 23 -11.00 -1.00 5.45
N GLU A 24 -10.49 -1.39 4.30
CA GLU A 24 -9.93 -0.48 3.29
C GLU A 24 -8.67 0.25 3.76
N THR A 25 -7.91 -0.36 4.65
CA THR A 25 -6.61 0.15 5.07
C THR A 25 -5.51 -0.51 4.25
N LEU A 26 -4.70 0.32 3.61
CA LEU A 26 -3.55 -0.12 2.83
C LEU A 26 -2.28 0.18 3.62
N ARG A 27 -1.54 -0.86 3.96
CA ARG A 27 -0.24 -0.71 4.61
C ARG A 27 0.85 -0.82 3.57
N LEU A 28 1.75 0.15 3.53
CA LEU A 28 2.88 0.14 2.62
C LEU A 28 4.18 0.23 3.39
N GLU A 29 5.10 -0.68 3.09
CA GLU A 29 6.46 -0.65 3.60
C GLU A 29 7.39 -0.20 2.49
N PHE A 30 8.17 0.83 2.78
CA PHE A 30 9.08 1.40 1.80
C PHE A 30 10.48 0.82 1.98
N ARG A 31 11.23 0.72 0.89
CA ARG A 31 12.57 0.15 0.94
C ARG A 31 13.53 0.98 1.78
N THR A 32 13.25 2.26 1.95
CA THR A 32 14.05 3.12 2.82
C THR A 32 13.74 2.95 4.30
N GLY A 33 12.73 2.17 4.65
CA GLY A 33 12.41 1.81 6.02
C GLY A 33 11.06 2.23 6.55
N PRO A 34 10.49 3.38 6.19
CA PRO A 34 9.21 3.81 6.75
C PRO A 34 8.07 2.89 6.40
N VAL A 35 7.10 2.82 7.31
CA VAL A 35 5.86 2.07 7.09
C VAL A 35 4.71 3.03 7.33
N TYR A 36 3.80 3.08 6.36
CA TYR A 36 2.62 3.93 6.42
C TYR A 36 1.35 3.12 6.28
N ARG A 37 0.29 3.60 6.90
CA ARG A 37 -1.08 3.13 6.64
C ARG A 37 -1.85 4.22 5.94
N TYR A 38 -2.55 3.85 4.87
CA TYR A 38 -3.45 4.73 4.13
C TYR A 38 -4.86 4.23 4.35
N PHE A 39 -5.77 5.17 4.67
CA PHE A 39 -7.13 4.82 5.08
C PHE A 39 -8.12 5.10 3.96
N ARG A 40 -9.21 4.33 3.93
CA ARG A 40 -10.29 4.48 2.96
C ARG A 40 -9.81 4.29 1.53
N VAL A 41 -8.93 3.34 1.35
CA VAL A 41 -8.40 3.02 0.02
C VAL A 41 -9.31 1.97 -0.61
N PRO A 42 -10.00 2.28 -1.72
CA PRO A 42 -10.86 1.28 -2.35
C PRO A 42 -10.06 0.07 -2.84
N PRO A 43 -10.68 -1.10 -2.87
CA PRO A 43 -9.98 -2.31 -3.33
C PRO A 43 -9.38 -2.19 -4.73
N THR A 44 -10.02 -1.41 -5.61
CA THR A 44 -9.51 -1.23 -6.97
C THR A 44 -8.16 -0.53 -6.98
N ILE A 45 -7.94 0.40 -6.05
CA ILE A 45 -6.64 1.08 -5.95
C ILE A 45 -5.55 0.08 -5.56
N PHE A 46 -5.84 -0.78 -4.58
CA PHE A 46 -4.89 -1.82 -4.20
C PHE A 46 -4.62 -2.79 -5.35
N GLN A 47 -5.66 -3.25 -6.03
CA GLN A 47 -5.52 -4.16 -7.15
C GLN A 47 -4.69 -3.55 -8.26
N ASN A 48 -4.93 -2.28 -8.58
CA ASN A 48 -4.18 -1.58 -9.62
C ASN A 48 -2.71 -1.39 -9.21
N LEU A 49 -2.46 -1.15 -7.93
CA LEU A 49 -1.09 -1.09 -7.43
C LEU A 49 -0.37 -2.42 -7.65
N MET A 50 -1.04 -3.52 -7.31
CA MET A 50 -0.43 -4.85 -7.41
C MET A 50 -0.14 -5.26 -8.85
N THR A 51 -0.90 -4.74 -9.80
CA THR A 51 -0.72 -5.06 -11.22
C THR A 51 0.05 -4.00 -12.00
N ALA A 52 0.40 -2.89 -11.35
CA ALA A 52 1.09 -1.80 -12.03
C ALA A 52 2.47 -2.24 -12.49
N THR A 53 2.85 -1.80 -13.68
CA THR A 53 4.19 -2.05 -14.22
C THR A 53 5.24 -1.36 -13.36
N SER A 54 4.97 -0.11 -12.97
CA SER A 54 5.81 0.61 -12.01
C SER A 54 4.97 0.94 -10.79
N LYS A 55 5.17 0.18 -9.72
CA LYS A 55 4.40 0.35 -8.49
C LYS A 55 4.73 1.67 -7.80
N GLY A 56 5.98 2.09 -7.88
CA GLY A 56 6.38 3.38 -7.33
C GLY A 56 5.72 4.55 -8.04
N ALA A 57 5.64 4.51 -9.36
CA ALA A 57 4.97 5.55 -10.13
C ALA A 57 3.46 5.56 -9.85
N TYR A 58 2.85 4.38 -9.77
CA TYR A 58 1.43 4.28 -9.45
C TYR A 58 1.15 4.87 -8.08
N TYR A 59 1.97 4.53 -7.09
CA TYR A 59 1.84 5.06 -5.73
C TYR A 59 1.90 6.60 -5.74
N ASN A 60 2.89 7.16 -6.42
CA ASN A 60 3.06 8.62 -6.46
C ASN A 60 1.85 9.33 -7.08
N ARG A 61 1.26 8.74 -8.12
CA ARG A 61 0.16 9.37 -8.84
C ARG A 61 -1.19 9.19 -8.16
N ASN A 62 -1.42 8.02 -7.53
CA ASN A 62 -2.77 7.63 -7.15
C ASN A 62 -2.97 7.48 -5.66
N ILE A 63 -1.92 7.35 -4.87
CA ILE A 63 -2.06 7.04 -3.44
C ILE A 63 -1.49 8.15 -2.57
N ARG A 64 -0.31 8.61 -2.88
CA ARG A 64 0.48 9.45 -1.99
C ARG A 64 -0.26 10.65 -1.42
N LYS A 65 -1.03 11.36 -2.24
CA LYS A 65 -1.74 12.56 -1.82
C LYS A 65 -3.24 12.42 -1.89
N SER A 66 -3.73 11.21 -2.09
CA SER A 66 -5.15 10.98 -2.35
C SER A 66 -5.91 10.45 -1.15
N PHE A 67 -5.22 9.94 -0.14
CA PHE A 67 -5.87 9.31 1.01
C PHE A 67 -5.23 9.77 2.31
N PRO A 68 -6.03 9.80 3.40
CA PRO A 68 -5.47 10.05 4.73
C PRO A 68 -4.45 8.95 5.08
N TYR A 69 -3.43 9.31 5.81
CA TYR A 69 -2.39 8.35 6.15
C TYR A 69 -1.83 8.61 7.52
N GLN A 70 -1.14 7.59 8.04
CA GLN A 70 -0.43 7.66 9.31
C GLN A 70 0.87 6.88 9.17
N ARG A 71 1.98 7.46 9.60
CA ARG A 71 3.23 6.73 9.68
C ARG A 71 3.20 5.84 10.92
N VAL A 72 3.52 4.56 10.77
CA VAL A 72 3.45 3.60 11.89
C VAL A 72 4.81 3.00 12.26
N ALA A 73 5.80 3.17 11.40
CA ALA A 73 7.14 2.71 11.75
C ALA A 73 8.22 3.40 10.95
#